data_69884e23f58d02eedaba28a13a5e3774
#
_entry.id   69884e23f58d02eedaba28a13a5e3774
#
_cell.length_a   1.000
_cell.length_b   1.000
_cell.length_c   1.000
_cell.angle_alpha   90.00
_cell.angle_beta   90.00
_cell.angle_gamma   90.00
#
_symmetry.space_group_name_H-M   'P 1'
#
loop_
_entity.id
_entity.type
_entity.pdbx_description
1 polymer ?
#
loop_
_entity_poly.entity_id
_entity_poly.type
_entity_poly.pdbx_seq_one_letter_code
_entity_poly.pdbx_strand_id
1 'polypeptide(L)'
;MNKPRLSFWQIWNMSFGFLGIQFGWGLQLANMSPIYKYLHAEESSLPYLWLAGPITGLIIQPIIGSMSDRTWNRLGRRRPYFLTGAILASIALFFMPDSSAVWMAAGLLWILDASINITMEPFRAFVADKLPEDQRTLGFVMQSFFIGIGQTLANALPFLFAVLGVAGVMATGIPLSVEYSFKIGAIVFLIAVLWTVITTLEYPPEDMEAFTRLRGEKRGCLAGFAEIFSSVAEMPATMKQLAVVQFFTWFALPCMWQFFGIAVARHVFGAPNEDSPLFAAGTEWGGLCFAVYNAVCFLVAFMLPGLAKATSRKAVHMIALLCGGIGLISVLFITNKLLLFASMAGVGIAWASILSMPYVMLSTAVPPARMGVYMGVFNLFIVIPQIVMSLIVPRIYNNLLGGDPRNAVVLGGISLLIAAATVIGVRDIHHET
;
A
#
# COMPACT_ATOMS: atom_id res chain seq x y z
N MET A 1 -3.67 32.68 -8.18
CA MET A 1 -4.94 32.54 -8.97
C MET A 1 -5.96 31.74 -8.19
N ASN A 2 -7.22 32.18 -8.15
CA ASN A 2 -8.28 31.30 -7.68
C ASN A 2 -8.43 30.14 -8.67
N LYS A 3 -8.07 28.91 -8.27
CA LYS A 3 -8.23 27.74 -9.11
C LYS A 3 -9.70 27.58 -9.47
N PRO A 4 -10.07 27.29 -10.74
CA PRO A 4 -11.45 27.09 -11.12
C PRO A 4 -12.02 25.85 -10.42
N ARG A 5 -13.30 25.94 -10.01
CA ARG A 5 -14.01 24.77 -9.47
C ARG A 5 -14.21 23.73 -10.56
N LEU A 6 -13.90 22.48 -10.25
CA LEU A 6 -14.11 21.36 -11.16
C LEU A 6 -15.46 20.71 -10.88
N SER A 7 -16.11 20.22 -11.95
CA SER A 7 -17.30 19.40 -11.83
C SER A 7 -16.97 18.02 -11.22
N PHE A 8 -18.01 17.31 -10.74
CA PHE A 8 -17.84 15.94 -10.22
C PHE A 8 -17.14 15.03 -11.23
N TRP A 9 -17.52 15.05 -12.50
CA TRP A 9 -16.93 14.22 -13.55
C TRP A 9 -15.49 14.60 -13.88
N GLN A 10 -15.11 15.86 -13.74
CA GLN A 10 -13.71 16.28 -13.89
C GLN A 10 -12.85 15.76 -12.73
N ILE A 11 -13.37 15.78 -11.49
CA ILE A 11 -12.69 15.20 -10.31
C ILE A 11 -12.62 13.68 -10.43
N TRP A 12 -13.68 13.03 -10.94
CA TRP A 12 -13.69 11.60 -11.27
C TRP A 12 -12.59 11.24 -12.26
N ASN A 13 -12.54 11.89 -13.40
CA ASN A 13 -11.55 11.64 -14.45
C ASN A 13 -10.13 11.90 -13.96
N MET A 14 -9.92 12.95 -13.18
CA MET A 14 -8.64 13.29 -12.57
C MET A 14 -8.16 12.19 -11.62
N SER A 15 -9.05 11.55 -10.89
CA SER A 15 -8.73 10.56 -9.86
C SER A 15 -8.72 9.12 -10.40
N PHE A 16 -9.25 8.89 -11.60
CA PHE A 16 -9.44 7.55 -12.16
C PHE A 16 -8.15 6.73 -12.28
N GLY A 17 -7.03 7.37 -12.55
CA GLY A 17 -5.72 6.70 -12.61
C GLY A 17 -5.31 5.99 -11.32
N PHE A 18 -5.86 6.42 -10.16
CA PHE A 18 -5.65 5.69 -8.89
C PHE A 18 -6.21 4.27 -8.93
N LEU A 19 -7.31 4.02 -9.66
CA LEU A 19 -7.82 2.67 -9.86
C LEU A 19 -6.73 1.73 -10.40
N GLY A 20 -6.03 2.16 -11.47
CA GLY A 20 -4.98 1.36 -12.08
C GLY A 20 -3.79 1.12 -11.16
N ILE A 21 -3.31 2.17 -10.48
CA ILE A 21 -2.21 2.07 -9.52
C ILE A 21 -2.55 1.07 -8.42
N GLN A 22 -3.74 1.16 -7.86
CA GLN A 22 -4.17 0.30 -6.75
C GLN A 22 -4.53 -1.11 -7.22
N PHE A 23 -4.90 -1.26 -8.49
CA PHE A 23 -5.04 -2.57 -9.09
C PHE A 23 -3.70 -3.32 -9.15
N GLY A 24 -2.62 -2.63 -9.56
CA GLY A 24 -1.26 -3.17 -9.51
C GLY A 24 -0.84 -3.56 -8.08
N TRP A 25 -1.06 -2.69 -7.10
CA TRP A 25 -0.81 -2.99 -5.68
C TRP A 25 -1.60 -4.20 -5.17
N GLY A 26 -2.90 -4.29 -5.49
CA GLY A 26 -3.73 -5.42 -5.07
C GLY A 26 -3.22 -6.75 -5.62
N LEU A 27 -2.93 -6.82 -6.92
CA LEU A 27 -2.37 -8.04 -7.54
C LEU A 27 -1.04 -8.44 -6.91
N GLN A 28 -0.15 -7.48 -6.68
CA GLN A 28 1.13 -7.72 -6.05
C GLN A 28 0.98 -8.28 -4.64
N LEU A 29 0.21 -7.61 -3.77
CA LEU A 29 0.08 -7.98 -2.36
C LEU A 29 -0.53 -9.37 -2.17
N ALA A 30 -1.47 -9.78 -3.02
CA ALA A 30 -2.11 -11.08 -2.91
C ALA A 30 -1.29 -12.22 -3.54
N ASN A 31 -0.54 -11.94 -4.63
CA ASN A 31 -0.03 -13.01 -5.49
C ASN A 31 1.49 -13.15 -5.51
N MET A 32 2.28 -12.15 -5.10
CA MET A 32 3.73 -12.25 -5.22
C MET A 32 4.35 -13.36 -4.37
N SER A 33 3.92 -13.52 -3.11
CA SER A 33 4.40 -14.64 -2.29
C SER A 33 4.01 -16.00 -2.87
N PRO A 34 2.76 -16.25 -3.32
CA PRO A 34 2.42 -17.43 -4.11
C PRO A 34 3.28 -17.62 -5.37
N ILE A 35 3.53 -16.56 -6.17
CA ILE A 35 4.37 -16.66 -7.37
C ILE A 35 5.79 -17.11 -6.97
N TYR A 36 6.39 -16.55 -5.94
CA TYR A 36 7.68 -17.01 -5.44
C TYR A 36 7.66 -18.49 -5.03
N LYS A 37 6.55 -18.96 -4.42
CA LYS A 37 6.39 -20.37 -4.06
C LYS A 37 6.27 -21.27 -5.28
N TYR A 38 5.52 -20.90 -6.31
CA TYR A 38 5.48 -21.65 -7.58
C TYR A 38 6.84 -21.75 -8.26
N LEU A 39 7.72 -20.77 -8.02
CA LEU A 39 9.11 -20.78 -8.47
C LEU A 39 10.05 -21.47 -7.46
N HIS A 40 9.51 -22.21 -6.49
CA HIS A 40 10.22 -22.96 -5.45
C HIS A 40 11.11 -22.14 -4.53
N ALA A 41 10.76 -20.87 -4.28
CA ALA A 41 11.44 -20.07 -3.27
C ALA A 41 11.18 -20.63 -1.86
N GLU A 42 12.20 -20.61 -1.01
CA GLU A 42 12.04 -20.93 0.40
C GLU A 42 11.20 -19.87 1.11
N GLU A 43 10.28 -20.31 1.98
CA GLU A 43 9.42 -19.38 2.72
C GLU A 43 10.19 -18.42 3.62
N SER A 44 11.28 -18.90 4.21
CA SER A 44 12.21 -18.09 4.99
C SER A 44 12.83 -16.95 4.20
N SER A 45 12.94 -17.06 2.88
CA SER A 45 13.52 -16.03 2.00
C SER A 45 12.49 -14.96 1.54
N LEU A 46 11.20 -15.23 1.66
CA LEU A 46 10.16 -14.31 1.18
C LEU A 46 10.33 -12.86 1.65
N PRO A 47 10.59 -12.58 2.95
CA PRO A 47 10.75 -11.20 3.40
C PRO A 47 11.91 -10.46 2.72
N TYR A 48 13.00 -11.14 2.36
CA TYR A 48 14.08 -10.52 1.59
C TYR A 48 13.65 -10.14 0.17
N LEU A 49 12.85 -10.99 -0.47
CA LEU A 49 12.35 -10.75 -1.83
C LEU A 49 11.37 -9.56 -1.86
N TRP A 50 10.70 -9.28 -0.73
CA TRP A 50 9.77 -8.16 -0.57
C TRP A 50 10.43 -6.82 -0.18
N LEU A 51 11.76 -6.76 -0.04
CA LEU A 51 12.47 -5.51 0.26
C LEU A 51 12.31 -4.43 -0.83
N ALA A 52 11.89 -4.81 -2.03
CA ALA A 52 11.66 -3.89 -3.14
C ALA A 52 10.70 -2.76 -2.76
N GLY A 53 9.54 -3.07 -2.15
CA GLY A 53 8.52 -2.10 -1.78
C GLY A 53 9.04 -1.00 -0.84
N PRO A 54 9.50 -1.35 0.37
CA PRO A 54 9.97 -0.34 1.33
C PRO A 54 11.21 0.42 0.84
N ILE A 55 12.16 -0.22 0.17
CA ILE A 55 13.38 0.45 -0.30
C ILE A 55 13.07 1.42 -1.44
N THR A 56 12.27 1.02 -2.42
CA THR A 56 11.88 1.91 -3.51
C THR A 56 11.00 3.06 -3.00
N GLY A 57 10.10 2.81 -2.05
CA GLY A 57 9.31 3.85 -1.40
C GLY A 57 10.17 4.88 -0.67
N LEU A 58 11.20 4.42 0.04
CA LEU A 58 12.13 5.29 0.75
C LEU A 58 12.94 6.19 -0.19
N ILE A 59 13.42 5.64 -1.30
CA ILE A 59 14.37 6.32 -2.19
C ILE A 59 13.65 7.08 -3.30
N ILE A 60 12.70 6.43 -3.99
CA ILE A 60 12.12 6.97 -5.23
C ILE A 60 11.10 8.07 -4.95
N GLN A 61 10.25 7.94 -3.91
CA GLN A 61 9.23 8.95 -3.65
C GLN A 61 9.80 10.35 -3.44
N PRO A 62 10.81 10.61 -2.58
CA PRO A 62 11.38 11.93 -2.42
C PRO A 62 12.08 12.46 -3.67
N ILE A 63 12.76 11.58 -4.42
CA ILE A 63 13.44 11.95 -5.67
C ILE A 63 12.42 12.40 -6.71
N ILE A 64 11.41 11.59 -6.97
CA ILE A 64 10.36 11.87 -7.96
C ILE A 64 9.50 13.07 -7.53
N GLY A 65 9.18 13.19 -6.24
CA GLY A 65 8.50 14.37 -5.71
C GLY A 65 9.26 15.64 -6.07
N SER A 66 10.55 15.72 -5.71
CA SER A 66 11.42 16.86 -6.03
C SER A 66 11.59 17.10 -7.54
N MET A 67 11.77 16.04 -8.33
CA MET A 67 11.91 16.15 -9.79
C MET A 67 10.63 16.68 -10.42
N SER A 68 9.47 16.12 -10.04
CA SER A 68 8.18 16.51 -10.60
C SER A 68 7.83 17.95 -10.23
N ASP A 69 8.27 18.44 -9.06
CA ASP A 69 8.10 19.84 -8.65
C ASP A 69 8.82 20.85 -9.56
N ARG A 70 9.90 20.42 -10.22
CA ARG A 70 10.75 21.25 -11.09
C ARG A 70 10.55 20.96 -12.58
N THR A 71 9.62 20.10 -12.92
CA THR A 71 9.32 19.74 -14.30
C THR A 71 8.16 20.59 -14.82
N TRP A 72 8.34 21.13 -16.03
CA TRP A 72 7.26 21.68 -16.83
C TRP A 72 7.59 21.47 -18.31
N ASN A 73 6.77 20.69 -18.99
CA ASN A 73 6.91 20.38 -20.41
C ASN A 73 5.53 20.37 -21.10
N ARG A 74 5.47 19.90 -22.36
CA ARG A 74 4.20 19.85 -23.14
C ARG A 74 3.11 18.97 -22.51
N LEU A 75 3.48 17.97 -21.70
CA LEU A 75 2.54 17.14 -20.99
C LEU A 75 2.12 17.76 -19.64
N GLY A 76 2.83 18.75 -19.15
CA GLY A 76 2.63 19.37 -17.85
C GLY A 76 3.75 19.06 -16.86
N ARG A 77 3.43 19.12 -15.56
CA ARG A 77 4.35 18.96 -14.44
C ARG A 77 4.38 17.52 -13.92
N ARG A 78 3.20 16.93 -13.66
CA ARG A 78 3.03 15.62 -13.03
C ARG A 78 2.78 14.49 -14.02
N ARG A 79 2.05 14.81 -15.10
CA ARG A 79 1.62 13.81 -16.11
C ARG A 79 2.74 13.01 -16.76
N PRO A 80 3.94 13.56 -17.06
CA PRO A 80 5.06 12.78 -17.59
C PRO A 80 5.44 11.62 -16.68
N TYR A 81 5.45 11.84 -15.36
CA TYR A 81 5.78 10.82 -14.36
C TYR A 81 4.69 9.76 -14.25
N PHE A 82 3.39 10.16 -14.29
CA PHE A 82 2.28 9.21 -14.33
C PHE A 82 2.45 8.23 -15.50
N LEU A 83 2.69 8.79 -16.67
CA LEU A 83 2.77 7.99 -17.90
C LEU A 83 4.00 7.07 -17.89
N THR A 84 5.16 7.59 -17.51
CA THR A 84 6.39 6.80 -17.44
C THR A 84 6.26 5.66 -16.45
N GLY A 85 5.80 5.95 -15.24
CA GLY A 85 5.60 4.92 -14.22
C GLY A 85 4.52 3.91 -14.62
N ALA A 86 3.42 4.34 -15.25
CA ALA A 86 2.37 3.44 -15.72
C ALA A 86 2.85 2.49 -16.82
N ILE A 87 3.63 2.97 -17.77
CA ILE A 87 4.20 2.12 -18.84
C ILE A 87 5.13 1.08 -18.23
N LEU A 88 6.07 1.48 -17.37
CA LEU A 88 7.02 0.57 -16.75
C LEU A 88 6.33 -0.44 -15.81
N ALA A 89 5.35 0.01 -15.01
CA ALA A 89 4.57 -0.86 -14.14
C ALA A 89 3.75 -1.87 -14.93
N SER A 90 3.13 -1.43 -16.04
CA SER A 90 2.34 -2.32 -16.90
C SER A 90 3.21 -3.38 -17.58
N ILE A 91 4.42 -3.01 -18.02
CA ILE A 91 5.39 -3.97 -18.57
C ILE A 91 5.79 -4.98 -17.49
N ALA A 92 6.12 -4.52 -16.28
CA ALA A 92 6.50 -5.41 -15.19
C ALA A 92 5.35 -6.35 -14.78
N LEU A 93 4.12 -5.86 -14.67
CA LEU A 93 2.93 -6.68 -14.39
C LEU A 93 2.70 -7.72 -15.49
N PHE A 94 2.80 -7.30 -16.75
CA PHE A 94 2.53 -8.20 -17.90
C PHE A 94 3.47 -9.40 -17.93
N PHE A 95 4.76 -9.17 -17.68
CA PHE A 95 5.78 -10.23 -17.71
C PHE A 95 5.99 -10.94 -16.37
N MET A 96 5.38 -10.48 -15.29
CA MET A 96 5.55 -11.08 -13.97
C MET A 96 5.22 -12.58 -13.92
N PRO A 97 4.09 -13.06 -14.47
CA PRO A 97 3.76 -14.48 -14.47
C PRO A 97 4.67 -15.32 -15.38
N ASP A 98 5.29 -14.71 -16.38
CA ASP A 98 6.21 -15.38 -17.30
C ASP A 98 7.60 -15.62 -16.67
N SER A 99 7.80 -15.25 -15.41
CA SER A 99 9.06 -15.46 -14.69
C SER A 99 9.38 -16.95 -14.59
N SER A 100 10.55 -17.35 -15.06
CA SER A 100 11.03 -18.72 -15.00
C SER A 100 11.92 -19.03 -13.78
N ALA A 101 12.26 -18.00 -13.00
CA ALA A 101 13.11 -18.12 -11.81
C ALA A 101 12.80 -17.03 -10.79
N VAL A 102 13.11 -17.30 -9.52
CA VAL A 102 12.89 -16.38 -8.39
C VAL A 102 13.55 -15.02 -8.61
N TRP A 103 14.79 -15.00 -9.12
CA TRP A 103 15.51 -13.74 -9.36
C TRP A 103 14.85 -12.86 -10.42
N MET A 104 14.21 -13.48 -11.43
CA MET A 104 13.48 -12.75 -12.48
C MET A 104 12.21 -12.10 -11.90
N ALA A 105 11.40 -12.86 -11.16
CA ALA A 105 10.23 -12.33 -10.47
C ALA A 105 10.61 -11.23 -9.47
N ALA A 106 11.70 -11.41 -8.71
CA ALA A 106 12.23 -10.39 -7.81
C ALA A 106 12.66 -9.13 -8.55
N GLY A 107 13.39 -9.26 -9.66
CA GLY A 107 13.79 -8.12 -10.49
C GLY A 107 12.59 -7.36 -11.07
N LEU A 108 11.58 -8.08 -11.55
CA LEU A 108 10.32 -7.47 -12.01
C LEU A 108 9.56 -6.79 -10.88
N LEU A 109 9.59 -7.34 -9.64
CA LEU A 109 9.01 -6.69 -8.47
C LEU A 109 9.72 -5.37 -8.15
N TRP A 110 11.05 -5.32 -8.22
CA TRP A 110 11.79 -4.07 -8.05
C TRP A 110 11.40 -3.01 -9.08
N ILE A 111 11.25 -3.42 -10.35
CA ILE A 111 10.79 -2.52 -11.44
C ILE A 111 9.36 -2.06 -11.17
N LEU A 112 8.48 -2.97 -10.78
CA LEU A 112 7.07 -2.68 -10.50
C LEU A 112 6.93 -1.68 -9.34
N ASP A 113 7.57 -1.95 -8.20
CA ASP A 113 7.51 -1.08 -7.01
C ASP A 113 8.11 0.30 -7.28
N ALA A 114 9.25 0.35 -7.97
CA ALA A 114 9.85 1.61 -8.42
C ALA A 114 8.87 2.41 -9.30
N SER A 115 8.25 1.75 -10.27
CA SER A 115 7.34 2.35 -11.24
C SER A 115 6.04 2.83 -10.59
N ILE A 116 5.50 2.06 -9.66
CA ILE A 116 4.33 2.46 -8.87
C ILE A 116 4.66 3.72 -8.05
N ASN A 117 5.84 3.78 -7.41
CA ASN A 117 6.25 4.95 -6.65
C ASN A 117 6.49 6.18 -7.55
N ILE A 118 7.02 5.99 -8.77
CA ILE A 118 7.15 7.07 -9.78
C ILE A 118 5.78 7.65 -10.15
N THR A 119 4.74 6.80 -10.21
CA THR A 119 3.38 7.22 -10.57
C THR A 119 2.66 7.84 -9.38
N MET A 120 2.70 7.18 -8.23
CA MET A 120 1.83 7.46 -7.08
C MET A 120 2.14 8.79 -6.40
N GLU A 121 3.41 9.15 -6.24
CA GLU A 121 3.79 10.37 -5.51
C GLU A 121 3.34 11.65 -6.24
N PRO A 122 3.65 11.85 -7.54
CA PRO A 122 3.13 12.98 -8.28
C PRO A 122 1.60 12.98 -8.38
N PHE A 123 0.97 11.80 -8.40
CA PHE A 123 -0.48 11.67 -8.50
C PHE A 123 -1.19 12.17 -7.23
N ARG A 124 -0.61 11.93 -6.04
CA ARG A 124 -1.12 12.50 -4.78
C ARG A 124 -1.03 14.02 -4.78
N ALA A 125 0.11 14.57 -5.20
CA ALA A 125 0.31 16.01 -5.30
C ALA A 125 -0.66 16.66 -6.31
N PHE A 126 -1.04 15.95 -7.37
CA PHE A 126 -1.91 16.43 -8.43
C PHE A 126 -3.28 16.92 -7.94
N VAL A 127 -3.85 16.27 -6.91
CA VAL A 127 -5.11 16.71 -6.29
C VAL A 127 -4.97 18.11 -5.71
N ALA A 128 -3.92 18.35 -4.95
CA ALA A 128 -3.66 19.66 -4.35
C ALA A 128 -3.30 20.72 -5.41
N ASP A 129 -2.61 20.31 -6.49
CA ASP A 129 -2.22 21.20 -7.58
C ASP A 129 -3.44 21.65 -8.41
N LYS A 130 -4.44 20.79 -8.59
CA LYS A 130 -5.60 21.05 -9.46
C LYS A 130 -6.80 21.65 -8.75
N LEU A 131 -7.08 21.23 -7.50
CA LEU A 131 -8.31 21.59 -6.82
C LEU A 131 -8.16 22.83 -5.93
N PRO A 132 -9.15 23.73 -5.91
CA PRO A 132 -9.26 24.76 -4.89
C PRO A 132 -9.47 24.13 -3.51
N GLU A 133 -9.19 24.86 -2.44
CA GLU A 133 -9.19 24.33 -1.06
C GLU A 133 -10.51 23.66 -0.66
N ASP A 134 -11.62 24.26 -1.04
CA ASP A 134 -12.98 23.76 -0.75
C ASP A 134 -13.31 22.42 -1.45
N GLN A 135 -12.62 22.07 -2.53
CA GLN A 135 -12.81 20.80 -3.26
C GLN A 135 -11.73 19.73 -2.97
N ARG A 136 -10.64 20.07 -2.29
CA ARG A 136 -9.55 19.10 -2.01
C ARG A 136 -10.03 17.88 -1.25
N THR A 137 -10.91 18.08 -0.26
CA THR A 137 -11.51 16.95 0.47
C THR A 137 -12.22 15.98 -0.45
N LEU A 138 -13.03 16.47 -1.40
CA LEU A 138 -13.71 15.63 -2.39
C LEU A 138 -12.70 14.89 -3.28
N GLY A 139 -11.62 15.56 -3.69
CA GLY A 139 -10.55 14.94 -4.48
C GLY A 139 -9.90 13.75 -3.75
N PHE A 140 -9.56 13.91 -2.48
CA PHE A 140 -8.97 12.82 -1.67
C PHE A 140 -9.98 11.70 -1.37
N VAL A 141 -11.24 12.03 -1.15
CA VAL A 141 -12.31 11.02 -1.01
C VAL A 141 -12.45 10.21 -2.30
N MET A 142 -12.39 10.86 -3.46
CA MET A 142 -12.45 10.19 -4.75
C MET A 142 -11.23 9.27 -4.98
N GLN A 143 -10.03 9.69 -4.56
CA GLN A 143 -8.86 8.82 -4.58
C GLN A 143 -9.07 7.59 -3.69
N SER A 144 -9.54 7.79 -2.46
CA SER A 144 -9.83 6.69 -1.52
C SER A 144 -10.86 5.72 -2.07
N PHE A 145 -11.87 6.21 -2.78
CA PHE A 145 -12.86 5.39 -3.48
C PHE A 145 -12.19 4.47 -4.52
N PHE A 146 -11.34 5.03 -5.39
CA PHE A 146 -10.64 4.25 -6.40
C PHE A 146 -9.60 3.29 -5.81
N ILE A 147 -8.98 3.65 -4.68
CA ILE A 147 -8.09 2.75 -3.92
C ILE A 147 -8.88 1.51 -3.46
N GLY A 148 -10.02 1.72 -2.79
CA GLY A 148 -10.83 0.62 -2.27
C GLY A 148 -11.33 -0.31 -3.36
N ILE A 149 -11.89 0.22 -4.45
CA ILE A 149 -12.39 -0.57 -5.57
C ILE A 149 -11.24 -1.28 -6.30
N GLY A 150 -10.16 -0.55 -6.60
CA GLY A 150 -9.03 -1.12 -7.35
C GLY A 150 -8.40 -2.32 -6.65
N GLN A 151 -8.11 -2.20 -5.36
CA GLN A 151 -7.54 -3.31 -4.59
C GLN A 151 -8.54 -4.45 -4.39
N THR A 152 -9.82 -4.16 -4.13
CA THR A 152 -10.83 -5.20 -3.97
C THR A 152 -10.98 -6.04 -5.23
N LEU A 153 -11.12 -5.41 -6.39
CA LEU A 153 -11.25 -6.11 -7.66
C LEU A 153 -9.98 -6.89 -8.01
N ALA A 154 -8.81 -6.28 -7.86
CA ALA A 154 -7.55 -6.93 -8.15
C ALA A 154 -7.30 -8.18 -7.31
N ASN A 155 -7.57 -8.10 -6.00
CA ASN A 155 -7.39 -9.23 -5.09
C ASN A 155 -8.39 -10.37 -5.34
N ALA A 156 -9.61 -10.07 -5.79
CA ALA A 156 -10.62 -11.07 -6.12
C ALA A 156 -10.42 -11.72 -7.50
N LEU A 157 -9.64 -11.09 -8.39
CA LEU A 157 -9.62 -11.45 -9.81
C LEU A 157 -9.13 -12.87 -10.08
N PRO A 158 -8.04 -13.40 -9.46
CA PRO A 158 -7.63 -14.79 -9.68
C PRO A 158 -8.71 -15.80 -9.27
N PHE A 159 -9.37 -15.57 -8.12
CA PHE A 159 -10.48 -16.39 -7.67
C PHE A 159 -11.66 -16.33 -8.65
N LEU A 160 -12.02 -15.17 -9.16
CA LEU A 160 -13.10 -15.01 -10.14
C LEU A 160 -12.81 -15.79 -11.43
N PHE A 161 -11.57 -15.74 -11.92
CA PHE A 161 -11.17 -16.53 -13.10
C PHE A 161 -11.26 -18.02 -12.84
N ALA A 162 -10.84 -18.50 -11.67
CA ALA A 162 -10.96 -19.90 -11.31
C ALA A 162 -12.45 -20.35 -11.28
N VAL A 163 -13.34 -19.55 -10.70
CA VAL A 163 -14.79 -19.82 -10.68
C VAL A 163 -15.40 -19.79 -12.09
N LEU A 164 -14.90 -18.93 -12.98
CA LEU A 164 -15.33 -18.86 -14.38
C LEU A 164 -14.77 -20.02 -15.24
N GLY A 165 -14.04 -20.96 -14.63
CA GLY A 165 -13.55 -22.16 -15.30
C GLY A 165 -12.17 -21.97 -15.97
N VAL A 166 -11.44 -20.90 -15.67
CA VAL A 166 -10.05 -20.78 -16.09
C VAL A 166 -9.20 -21.72 -15.23
N ALA A 167 -8.90 -22.87 -15.79
CA ALA A 167 -8.13 -23.92 -15.13
C ALA A 167 -6.82 -24.17 -15.88
N GLY A 168 -5.83 -24.73 -15.18
CA GLY A 168 -4.53 -25.07 -15.71
C GLY A 168 -3.40 -24.19 -15.16
N VAL A 169 -2.20 -24.58 -15.51
CA VAL A 169 -0.96 -23.93 -15.06
C VAL A 169 -0.06 -23.65 -16.27
N MET A 170 0.74 -22.62 -16.16
CA MET A 170 1.81 -22.31 -17.10
C MET A 170 2.94 -23.34 -17.01
N ALA A 171 3.87 -23.31 -17.93
CA ALA A 171 5.10 -24.13 -17.88
C ALA A 171 5.93 -23.83 -16.60
N THR A 172 5.74 -22.67 -16.00
CA THR A 172 6.36 -22.22 -14.75
C THR A 172 5.65 -22.72 -13.47
N GLY A 173 4.53 -23.46 -13.60
CA GLY A 173 3.70 -23.88 -12.46
C GLY A 173 2.70 -22.83 -11.98
N ILE A 174 2.78 -21.59 -12.46
CA ILE A 174 1.89 -20.49 -12.06
C ILE A 174 0.48 -20.73 -12.66
N PRO A 175 -0.62 -20.62 -11.87
CA PRO A 175 -1.96 -20.79 -12.37
C PRO A 175 -2.33 -19.78 -13.48
N LEU A 176 -3.09 -20.24 -14.49
CA LEU A 176 -3.61 -19.37 -15.57
C LEU A 176 -4.51 -18.25 -15.04
N SER A 177 -5.22 -18.50 -13.93
CA SER A 177 -6.02 -17.47 -13.24
C SER A 177 -5.16 -16.29 -12.78
N VAL A 178 -3.95 -16.54 -12.28
CA VAL A 178 -2.99 -15.52 -11.88
C VAL A 178 -2.40 -14.84 -13.12
N GLU A 179 -1.99 -15.59 -14.13
CA GLU A 179 -1.46 -15.05 -15.38
C GLU A 179 -2.40 -14.03 -16.01
N TYR A 180 -3.66 -14.41 -16.22
CA TYR A 180 -4.66 -13.52 -16.81
C TYR A 180 -4.95 -12.31 -15.92
N SER A 181 -4.95 -12.51 -14.60
CA SER A 181 -5.14 -11.41 -13.66
C SER A 181 -4.05 -10.35 -13.79
N PHE A 182 -2.79 -10.77 -13.90
CA PHE A 182 -1.67 -9.84 -14.08
C PHE A 182 -1.68 -9.17 -15.45
N LYS A 183 -1.96 -9.90 -16.53
CA LYS A 183 -2.05 -9.33 -17.88
C LYS A 183 -3.20 -8.33 -18.00
N ILE A 184 -4.37 -8.63 -17.43
CA ILE A 184 -5.49 -7.68 -17.36
C ILE A 184 -5.13 -6.51 -16.45
N GLY A 185 -4.49 -6.76 -15.31
CA GLY A 185 -4.01 -5.71 -14.41
C GLY A 185 -3.06 -4.73 -15.08
N ALA A 186 -2.16 -5.23 -15.93
CA ALA A 186 -1.26 -4.39 -16.74
C ALA A 186 -2.04 -3.46 -17.67
N ILE A 187 -3.06 -3.99 -18.34
CA ILE A 187 -3.93 -3.24 -19.25
C ILE A 187 -4.76 -2.21 -18.46
N VAL A 188 -5.39 -2.62 -17.36
CA VAL A 188 -6.19 -1.73 -16.50
C VAL A 188 -5.33 -0.60 -15.93
N PHE A 189 -4.11 -0.90 -15.47
CA PHE A 189 -3.17 0.10 -14.97
C PHE A 189 -2.89 1.15 -16.04
N LEU A 190 -2.48 0.72 -17.21
CA LEU A 190 -2.11 1.61 -18.30
C LEU A 190 -3.30 2.46 -18.77
N ILE A 191 -4.46 1.82 -19.01
CA ILE A 191 -5.66 2.52 -19.50
C ILE A 191 -6.16 3.53 -18.45
N ALA A 192 -6.21 3.17 -17.18
CA ALA A 192 -6.69 4.08 -16.14
C ALA A 192 -5.80 5.33 -16.01
N VAL A 193 -4.48 5.16 -16.04
CA VAL A 193 -3.55 6.31 -15.99
C VAL A 193 -3.61 7.13 -17.28
N LEU A 194 -3.64 6.47 -18.44
CA LEU A 194 -3.80 7.16 -19.73
C LEU A 194 -5.09 7.99 -19.77
N TRP A 195 -6.20 7.44 -19.28
CA TRP A 195 -7.45 8.16 -19.17
C TRP A 195 -7.29 9.48 -18.41
N THR A 196 -6.68 9.43 -17.22
CA THR A 196 -6.40 10.65 -16.45
C THR A 196 -5.47 11.60 -17.18
N VAL A 197 -4.40 11.09 -17.81
CA VAL A 197 -3.43 11.91 -18.56
C VAL A 197 -4.10 12.64 -19.74
N ILE A 198 -5.02 11.99 -20.44
CA ILE A 198 -5.68 12.57 -21.63
C ILE A 198 -6.80 13.54 -21.21
N THR A 199 -7.60 13.17 -20.21
CA THR A 199 -8.81 13.92 -19.83
C THR A 199 -8.55 15.10 -18.89
N THR A 200 -7.36 15.14 -18.24
CA THR A 200 -7.07 16.16 -17.23
C THR A 200 -5.80 16.92 -17.58
N LEU A 201 -5.94 18.16 -17.97
CA LEU A 201 -4.82 19.07 -18.26
C LEU A 201 -4.33 19.73 -16.96
N GLU A 202 -3.04 20.02 -16.89
CA GLU A 202 -2.43 20.77 -15.78
C GLU A 202 -2.47 22.26 -16.03
N TYR A 203 -2.45 23.04 -14.92
CA TYR A 203 -2.29 24.49 -15.01
C TYR A 203 -0.79 24.84 -15.06
N PRO A 204 -0.41 25.85 -15.86
CA PRO A 204 0.95 26.36 -15.85
C PRO A 204 1.29 26.93 -14.45
N PRO A 205 2.58 26.93 -14.08
CA PRO A 205 3.02 27.63 -12.87
C PRO A 205 2.52 29.09 -12.84
N GLU A 206 2.05 29.54 -11.68
CA GLU A 206 1.51 30.90 -11.52
C GLU A 206 2.58 31.96 -11.78
N ASP A 207 3.80 31.72 -11.34
CA ASP A 207 4.98 32.55 -11.57
C ASP A 207 6.05 31.72 -12.30
N MET A 208 6.17 31.92 -13.59
CA MET A 208 7.17 31.25 -14.45
C MET A 208 8.60 31.70 -14.15
N GLU A 209 8.81 32.93 -13.65
CA GLU A 209 10.14 33.41 -13.28
C GLU A 209 10.60 32.75 -11.99
N ALA A 210 9.74 32.72 -10.96
CA ALA A 210 10.01 32.00 -9.72
C ALA A 210 10.24 30.51 -9.97
N PHE A 211 9.43 29.90 -10.86
CA PHE A 211 9.60 28.49 -11.27
C PHE A 211 10.95 28.27 -11.95
N THR A 212 11.36 29.16 -12.85
CA THR A 212 12.66 29.05 -13.54
C THR A 212 13.82 29.22 -12.58
N ARG A 213 13.72 30.10 -11.57
CA ARG A 213 14.70 30.24 -10.48
C ARG A 213 14.80 28.95 -9.66
N LEU A 214 13.67 28.38 -9.21
CA LEU A 214 13.62 27.10 -8.49
C LEU A 214 14.25 25.96 -9.29
N ARG A 215 14.03 25.95 -10.61
CA ARG A 215 14.64 24.96 -11.52
C ARG A 215 16.16 25.13 -11.61
N GLY A 216 16.66 26.38 -11.52
CA GLY A 216 18.09 26.71 -11.54
C GLY A 216 18.82 26.43 -10.22
N GLU A 217 18.10 26.35 -9.10
CA GLU A 217 18.67 26.04 -7.80
C GLU A 217 19.21 24.61 -7.78
N LYS A 218 20.53 24.45 -7.65
CA LYS A 218 21.21 23.17 -7.44
C LYS A 218 20.98 22.63 -6.01
N ARG A 219 19.74 22.45 -5.58
CA ARG A 219 19.47 21.62 -4.41
C ARG A 219 19.68 20.17 -4.85
N GLY A 220 20.74 19.54 -4.36
CA GLY A 220 20.98 18.13 -4.63
C GLY A 220 19.78 17.28 -4.22
N CYS A 221 19.46 16.21 -4.95
CA CYS A 221 18.37 15.27 -4.59
C CYS A 221 18.47 14.78 -3.15
N LEU A 222 19.67 14.80 -2.56
CA LEU A 222 19.94 14.39 -1.18
C LEU A 222 19.63 15.47 -0.13
N ALA A 223 19.41 16.73 -0.50
CA ALA A 223 19.15 17.79 0.46
C ALA A 223 17.83 17.56 1.23
N GLY A 224 16.80 17.05 0.55
CA GLY A 224 15.54 16.67 1.19
C GLY A 224 15.70 15.54 2.21
N PHE A 225 16.54 14.55 1.90
CA PHE A 225 16.86 13.48 2.86
C PHE A 225 17.59 14.04 4.09
N ALA A 226 18.59 14.91 3.90
CA ALA A 226 19.32 15.50 5.02
C ALA A 226 18.38 16.32 5.92
N GLU A 227 17.43 17.06 5.34
CA GLU A 227 16.42 17.81 6.09
C GLU A 227 15.47 16.90 6.87
N ILE A 228 15.01 15.80 6.28
CA ILE A 228 14.18 14.79 6.95
C ILE A 228 14.94 14.20 8.15
N PHE A 229 16.18 13.74 7.95
CA PHE A 229 16.97 13.14 9.03
C PHE A 229 17.32 14.12 10.13
N SER A 230 17.64 15.37 9.83
CA SER A 230 17.88 16.41 10.85
C SER A 230 16.62 16.71 11.67
N SER A 231 15.45 16.66 11.03
CA SER A 231 14.15 16.89 11.69
C SER A 231 13.70 15.78 12.62
N VAL A 232 14.31 14.59 12.53
CA VAL A 232 14.02 13.46 13.47
C VAL A 232 14.36 13.86 14.91
N ALA A 233 15.43 14.59 15.15
CA ALA A 233 15.80 15.04 16.49
C ALA A 233 14.81 16.05 17.09
N GLU A 234 14.19 16.86 16.25
CA GLU A 234 13.27 17.94 16.62
C GLU A 234 11.79 17.50 16.70
N MET A 235 11.50 16.21 16.56
CA MET A 235 10.13 15.69 16.54
C MET A 235 9.34 16.06 17.81
N PRO A 236 8.07 16.49 17.68
CA PRO A 236 7.15 16.66 18.81
C PRO A 236 6.94 15.35 19.61
N ALA A 237 6.61 15.47 20.88
CA ALA A 237 6.39 14.32 21.76
C ALA A 237 5.33 13.33 21.21
N THR A 238 4.21 13.85 20.70
CA THR A 238 3.16 13.05 20.05
C THR A 238 3.70 12.26 18.89
N MET A 239 4.55 12.85 18.06
CA MET A 239 5.14 12.19 16.91
C MET A 239 6.10 11.05 17.33
N LYS A 240 6.89 11.25 18.38
CA LYS A 240 7.76 10.20 18.96
C LYS A 240 6.94 9.01 19.50
N GLN A 241 5.81 9.31 20.14
CA GLN A 241 4.89 8.29 20.63
C GLN A 241 4.22 7.53 19.47
N LEU A 242 3.77 8.26 18.43
CA LEU A 242 3.24 7.64 17.22
C LEU A 242 4.29 6.78 16.48
N ALA A 243 5.58 7.13 16.53
CA ALA A 243 6.63 6.33 15.94
C ALA A 243 6.66 4.89 16.51
N VAL A 244 6.43 4.74 17.82
CA VAL A 244 6.35 3.42 18.46
C VAL A 244 5.12 2.64 17.98
N VAL A 245 3.95 3.27 17.94
CA VAL A 245 2.72 2.65 17.43
C VAL A 245 2.92 2.21 15.98
N GLN A 246 3.44 3.09 15.15
CA GLN A 246 3.67 2.81 13.72
C GLN A 246 4.72 1.72 13.51
N PHE A 247 5.75 1.65 14.36
CA PHE A 247 6.75 0.59 14.27
C PHE A 247 6.10 -0.79 14.35
N PHE A 248 5.30 -1.05 15.38
CA PHE A 248 4.62 -2.34 15.53
C PHE A 248 3.54 -2.57 14.49
N THR A 249 2.83 -1.52 14.08
CA THR A 249 1.82 -1.59 13.03
C THR A 249 2.42 -2.01 11.69
N TRP A 250 3.48 -1.33 11.25
CA TRP A 250 4.10 -1.58 9.95
C TRP A 250 5.10 -2.74 9.94
N PHE A 251 5.46 -3.26 11.11
CA PHE A 251 6.08 -4.58 11.25
C PHE A 251 5.07 -5.70 11.04
N ALA A 252 3.84 -5.52 11.53
CA ALA A 252 2.78 -6.53 11.47
C ALA A 252 2.25 -6.79 10.06
N LEU A 253 2.01 -5.74 9.29
CA LEU A 253 1.32 -5.84 8.00
C LEU A 253 2.05 -6.71 6.97
N PRO A 254 3.38 -6.60 6.78
CA PRO A 254 4.11 -7.48 5.87
C PRO A 254 4.07 -8.95 6.30
N CYS A 255 4.00 -9.26 7.61
CA CYS A 255 3.80 -10.62 8.08
C CYS A 255 2.51 -11.22 7.52
N MET A 256 1.44 -10.44 7.48
CA MET A 256 0.18 -10.87 6.87
C MET A 256 0.31 -10.95 5.33
N TRP A 257 0.75 -9.88 4.67
CA TRP A 257 0.78 -9.83 3.21
C TRP A 257 1.63 -10.94 2.58
N GLN A 258 2.73 -11.30 3.25
CA GLN A 258 3.67 -12.28 2.71
C GLN A 258 3.30 -13.73 3.04
N PHE A 259 2.69 -13.99 4.19
CA PHE A 259 2.51 -15.35 4.68
C PHE A 259 1.05 -15.82 4.71
N PHE A 260 0.06 -14.92 4.70
CA PHE A 260 -1.35 -15.30 4.86
C PHE A 260 -1.85 -16.23 3.76
N GLY A 261 -1.61 -15.91 2.48
CA GLY A 261 -2.05 -16.75 1.35
C GLY A 261 -1.48 -18.16 1.42
N ILE A 262 -0.20 -18.29 1.80
CA ILE A 262 0.49 -19.58 1.98
C ILE A 262 -0.08 -20.34 3.18
N ALA A 263 -0.35 -19.63 4.29
CA ALA A 263 -0.97 -20.21 5.48
C ALA A 263 -2.36 -20.79 5.16
N VAL A 264 -3.18 -20.07 4.41
CA VAL A 264 -4.49 -20.52 3.94
C VAL A 264 -4.35 -21.77 3.08
N ALA A 265 -3.46 -21.75 2.10
CA ALA A 265 -3.24 -22.90 1.21
C ALA A 265 -2.81 -24.15 1.96
N ARG A 266 -1.84 -24.05 2.85
CA ARG A 266 -1.30 -25.21 3.56
C ARG A 266 -2.23 -25.75 4.64
N HIS A 267 -2.87 -24.88 5.43
CA HIS A 267 -3.55 -25.30 6.64
C HIS A 267 -5.08 -25.36 6.51
N VAL A 268 -5.68 -24.48 5.70
CA VAL A 268 -7.14 -24.49 5.50
C VAL A 268 -7.53 -25.36 4.31
N PHE A 269 -6.74 -25.33 3.24
CA PHE A 269 -6.95 -26.17 2.07
C PHE A 269 -6.17 -27.50 2.12
N GLY A 270 -5.20 -27.65 3.03
CA GLY A 270 -4.43 -28.87 3.21
C GLY A 270 -3.44 -29.17 2.08
N ALA A 271 -2.94 -28.15 1.39
CA ALA A 271 -1.99 -28.32 0.31
C ALA A 271 -0.66 -28.91 0.83
N PRO A 272 -0.21 -30.08 0.31
CA PRO A 272 1.03 -30.71 0.76
C PRO A 272 2.29 -29.95 0.27
N ASN A 273 2.20 -29.34 -0.89
CA ASN A 273 3.25 -28.56 -1.53
C ASN A 273 2.67 -27.53 -2.52
N GLU A 274 3.52 -26.71 -3.10
CA GLU A 274 3.15 -25.68 -4.05
C GLU A 274 2.65 -26.18 -5.41
N ASP A 275 2.99 -27.39 -5.81
CA ASP A 275 2.56 -28.00 -7.07
C ASP A 275 1.14 -28.57 -6.98
N SER A 276 0.58 -28.66 -5.77
CA SER A 276 -0.76 -29.16 -5.53
C SER A 276 -1.84 -28.21 -6.05
N PRO A 277 -2.90 -28.69 -6.72
CA PRO A 277 -4.06 -27.85 -7.05
C PRO A 277 -4.71 -27.20 -5.82
N LEU A 278 -4.58 -27.82 -4.64
CA LEU A 278 -5.06 -27.24 -3.37
C LEU A 278 -4.27 -25.97 -2.98
N PHE A 279 -3.01 -25.87 -3.37
CA PHE A 279 -2.21 -24.68 -3.11
C PHE A 279 -2.75 -23.49 -3.94
N ALA A 280 -3.00 -23.69 -5.23
CA ALA A 280 -3.61 -22.68 -6.08
C ALA A 280 -4.99 -22.24 -5.54
N ALA A 281 -5.87 -23.19 -5.24
CA ALA A 281 -7.19 -22.90 -4.68
C ALA A 281 -7.11 -22.15 -3.34
N GLY A 282 -6.16 -22.48 -2.49
CA GLY A 282 -5.96 -21.84 -1.19
C GLY A 282 -5.39 -20.42 -1.32
N THR A 283 -4.44 -20.19 -2.22
CA THR A 283 -3.89 -18.85 -2.47
C THR A 283 -4.89 -17.92 -3.16
N GLU A 284 -5.71 -18.42 -4.09
CA GLU A 284 -6.83 -17.68 -4.69
C GLU A 284 -7.88 -17.30 -3.64
N TRP A 285 -8.19 -18.21 -2.71
CA TRP A 285 -9.06 -17.90 -1.56
C TRP A 285 -8.44 -16.86 -0.64
N GLY A 286 -7.13 -16.92 -0.42
CA GLY A 286 -6.36 -15.90 0.30
C GLY A 286 -6.48 -14.52 -0.35
N GLY A 287 -6.42 -14.46 -1.67
CA GLY A 287 -6.66 -13.24 -2.45
C GLY A 287 -8.08 -12.71 -2.24
N LEU A 288 -9.12 -13.60 -2.27
CA LEU A 288 -10.49 -13.21 -1.96
C LEU A 288 -10.64 -12.67 -0.53
N CYS A 289 -9.91 -13.24 0.44
CA CYS A 289 -9.86 -12.71 1.81
C CYS A 289 -9.26 -11.30 1.84
N PHE A 290 -8.23 -11.03 1.04
CA PHE A 290 -7.69 -9.67 0.87
C PHE A 290 -8.67 -8.72 0.20
N ALA A 291 -9.49 -9.19 -0.75
CA ALA A 291 -10.58 -8.38 -1.29
C ALA A 291 -11.58 -7.99 -0.20
N VAL A 292 -11.95 -8.93 0.69
CA VAL A 292 -12.86 -8.66 1.82
C VAL A 292 -12.27 -7.63 2.77
N TYR A 293 -11.00 -7.75 3.16
CA TYR A 293 -10.41 -6.77 4.08
C TYR A 293 -10.35 -5.36 3.47
N ASN A 294 -10.09 -5.24 2.16
CA ASN A 294 -10.10 -3.95 1.48
C ASN A 294 -11.52 -3.37 1.36
N ALA A 295 -12.52 -4.21 1.07
CA ALA A 295 -13.92 -3.80 1.03
C ALA A 295 -14.40 -3.32 2.42
N VAL A 296 -14.08 -4.04 3.48
CA VAL A 296 -14.39 -3.64 4.87
C VAL A 296 -13.67 -2.34 5.23
N CYS A 297 -12.39 -2.20 4.89
CA CYS A 297 -11.64 -0.97 5.08
C CYS A 297 -12.36 0.22 4.43
N PHE A 298 -12.77 0.07 3.18
CA PHE A 298 -13.49 1.11 2.45
C PHE A 298 -14.78 1.52 3.15
N LEU A 299 -15.59 0.55 3.58
CA LEU A 299 -16.86 0.82 4.27
C LEU A 299 -16.65 1.48 5.65
N VAL A 300 -15.72 0.96 6.43
CA VAL A 300 -15.43 1.46 7.79
C VAL A 300 -14.83 2.85 7.76
N ALA A 301 -14.04 3.20 6.73
CA ALA A 301 -13.42 4.52 6.60
C ALA A 301 -14.44 5.67 6.71
N PHE A 302 -15.66 5.48 6.19
CA PHE A 302 -16.74 6.49 6.30
C PHE A 302 -17.30 6.63 7.72
N MET A 303 -17.17 5.60 8.55
CA MET A 303 -17.67 5.61 9.94
C MET A 303 -16.68 6.22 10.93
N LEU A 304 -15.37 6.18 10.60
CA LEU A 304 -14.30 6.60 11.52
C LEU A 304 -14.44 8.03 12.03
N PRO A 305 -14.77 9.05 11.20
CA PRO A 305 -14.93 10.42 11.72
C PRO A 305 -16.05 10.55 12.77
N GLY A 306 -17.17 9.85 12.55
CA GLY A 306 -18.29 9.81 13.51
C GLY A 306 -17.89 9.13 14.82
N LEU A 307 -17.22 7.98 14.73
CA LEU A 307 -16.74 7.25 15.91
C LEU A 307 -15.69 8.05 16.69
N ALA A 308 -14.79 8.74 16.00
CA ALA A 308 -13.76 9.58 16.62
C ALA A 308 -14.36 10.79 17.35
N LYS A 309 -15.47 11.37 16.84
CA LYS A 309 -16.21 12.43 17.53
C LYS A 309 -16.97 11.91 18.75
N ALA A 310 -17.53 10.70 18.67
CA ALA A 310 -18.30 10.09 19.76
C ALA A 310 -17.41 9.57 20.90
N THR A 311 -16.14 9.24 20.61
CA THR A 311 -15.22 8.67 21.61
C THR A 311 -13.90 9.47 21.67
N SER A 312 -12.88 9.04 20.95
CA SER A 312 -11.64 9.77 20.67
C SER A 312 -10.89 9.10 19.52
N ARG A 313 -10.00 9.85 18.85
CA ARG A 313 -9.13 9.31 17.80
C ARG A 313 -8.28 8.14 18.30
N LYS A 314 -7.77 8.25 19.54
CA LYS A 314 -6.99 7.20 20.21
C LYS A 314 -7.82 5.93 20.45
N ALA A 315 -9.02 6.07 21.00
CA ALA A 315 -9.88 4.92 21.28
C ALA A 315 -10.25 4.18 20.00
N VAL A 316 -10.63 4.92 18.95
CA VAL A 316 -10.93 4.33 17.62
C VAL A 316 -9.72 3.59 17.06
N HIS A 317 -8.53 4.20 17.11
CA HIS A 317 -7.32 3.57 16.59
C HIS A 317 -6.93 2.33 17.39
N MET A 318 -6.97 2.41 18.71
CA MET A 318 -6.69 1.29 19.61
C MET A 318 -7.64 0.10 19.36
N ILE A 319 -8.95 0.35 19.33
CA ILE A 319 -9.96 -0.71 19.11
C ILE A 319 -9.77 -1.32 17.71
N ALA A 320 -9.53 -0.51 16.70
CA ALA A 320 -9.29 -1.00 15.36
C ALA A 320 -8.06 -1.91 15.29
N LEU A 321 -6.94 -1.52 15.91
CA LEU A 321 -5.73 -2.36 15.98
C LEU A 321 -5.97 -3.66 16.76
N LEU A 322 -6.76 -3.63 17.84
CA LEU A 322 -7.19 -4.85 18.55
C LEU A 322 -7.98 -5.79 17.63
N CYS A 323 -8.95 -5.26 16.88
CA CYS A 323 -9.70 -6.07 15.89
C CYS A 323 -8.76 -6.74 14.87
N GLY A 324 -7.81 -5.99 14.33
CA GLY A 324 -6.82 -6.53 13.39
C GLY A 324 -5.92 -7.58 14.01
N GLY A 325 -5.40 -7.31 15.21
CA GLY A 325 -4.52 -8.23 15.93
C GLY A 325 -5.22 -9.55 16.28
N ILE A 326 -6.43 -9.47 16.82
CA ILE A 326 -7.27 -10.66 17.10
C ILE A 326 -7.58 -11.40 15.80
N GLY A 327 -7.93 -10.67 14.73
CA GLY A 327 -8.18 -11.24 13.41
C GLY A 327 -6.99 -12.07 12.92
N LEU A 328 -5.77 -11.53 12.96
CA LEU A 328 -4.57 -12.26 12.50
C LEU A 328 -4.25 -13.45 13.40
N ILE A 329 -4.39 -13.34 14.72
CA ILE A 329 -4.15 -14.45 15.66
C ILE A 329 -5.17 -15.56 15.47
N SER A 330 -6.43 -15.22 15.14
CA SER A 330 -7.48 -16.23 14.92
C SER A 330 -7.18 -17.19 13.77
N VAL A 331 -6.34 -16.79 12.81
CA VAL A 331 -5.92 -17.65 11.68
C VAL A 331 -5.29 -18.96 12.15
N LEU A 332 -4.63 -18.95 13.33
CA LEU A 332 -4.05 -20.16 13.91
C LEU A 332 -5.08 -21.28 14.17
N PHE A 333 -6.30 -20.89 14.51
CA PHE A 333 -7.37 -21.79 14.95
C PHE A 333 -8.42 -22.08 13.87
N ILE A 334 -8.40 -21.30 12.77
CA ILE A 334 -9.42 -21.39 11.71
C ILE A 334 -9.09 -22.52 10.76
N THR A 335 -10.01 -23.50 10.67
CA THR A 335 -9.99 -24.60 9.69
C THR A 335 -11.08 -24.43 8.63
N ASN A 336 -12.14 -23.68 8.91
CA ASN A 336 -13.18 -23.39 7.94
C ASN A 336 -12.84 -22.10 7.16
N LYS A 337 -12.71 -22.26 5.83
CA LYS A 337 -12.33 -21.13 4.95
C LYS A 337 -13.27 -19.91 5.04
N LEU A 338 -14.55 -20.07 5.36
CA LEU A 338 -15.50 -18.96 5.48
C LEU A 338 -15.22 -18.10 6.72
N LEU A 339 -14.70 -18.67 7.80
CA LEU A 339 -14.34 -17.92 9.01
C LEU A 339 -13.15 -16.99 8.78
N LEU A 340 -12.33 -17.22 7.75
CA LEU A 340 -11.25 -16.31 7.36
C LEU A 340 -11.78 -14.93 6.95
N PHE A 341 -13.02 -14.83 6.44
CA PHE A 341 -13.63 -13.54 6.14
C PHE A 341 -13.84 -12.69 7.40
N ALA A 342 -14.24 -13.32 8.51
CA ALA A 342 -14.37 -12.61 9.80
C ALA A 342 -13.00 -12.15 10.33
N SER A 343 -11.98 -13.01 10.23
CA SER A 343 -10.59 -12.64 10.53
C SER A 343 -10.15 -11.42 9.70
N MET A 344 -10.34 -11.46 8.39
CA MET A 344 -9.95 -10.37 7.49
C MET A 344 -10.83 -9.13 7.61
N ALA A 345 -12.07 -9.25 8.04
CA ALA A 345 -12.90 -8.09 8.39
C ALA A 345 -12.30 -7.32 9.58
N GLY A 346 -11.80 -8.01 10.61
CA GLY A 346 -11.04 -7.39 11.71
C GLY A 346 -9.80 -6.63 11.21
N VAL A 347 -9.06 -7.21 10.27
CA VAL A 347 -7.91 -6.54 9.62
C VAL A 347 -8.36 -5.33 8.80
N GLY A 348 -9.50 -5.43 8.11
CA GLY A 348 -10.07 -4.31 7.34
C GLY A 348 -10.42 -3.11 8.22
N ILE A 349 -10.97 -3.36 9.42
CA ILE A 349 -11.22 -2.32 10.42
C ILE A 349 -9.90 -1.66 10.86
N ALA A 350 -8.86 -2.46 11.14
CA ALA A 350 -7.55 -1.95 11.48
C ALA A 350 -6.97 -1.10 10.35
N TRP A 351 -7.02 -1.59 9.12
CA TRP A 351 -6.47 -0.92 7.95
C TRP A 351 -7.11 0.44 7.70
N ALA A 352 -8.43 0.57 7.83
CA ALA A 352 -9.13 1.85 7.73
C ALA A 352 -8.58 2.87 8.73
N SER A 353 -8.34 2.45 9.96
CA SER A 353 -7.81 3.31 11.02
C SER A 353 -6.33 3.62 10.81
N ILE A 354 -5.51 2.66 10.36
CA ILE A 354 -4.07 2.83 10.08
C ILE A 354 -3.85 3.89 9.01
N LEU A 355 -4.70 3.90 7.98
CA LEU A 355 -4.62 4.87 6.87
C LEU A 355 -5.12 6.28 7.23
N SER A 356 -5.75 6.47 8.40
CA SER A 356 -6.40 7.74 8.74
C SER A 356 -5.97 8.31 10.10
N MET A 357 -6.20 7.59 11.20
CA MET A 357 -6.07 8.13 12.55
C MET A 357 -4.67 8.65 12.90
N PRO A 358 -3.56 7.95 12.60
CA PRO A 358 -2.22 8.45 12.88
C PRO A 358 -1.90 9.75 12.15
N TYR A 359 -2.37 9.89 10.91
CA TYR A 359 -2.17 11.12 10.12
C TYR A 359 -2.95 12.30 10.69
N VAL A 360 -4.17 12.06 11.17
CA VAL A 360 -4.98 13.10 11.81
C VAL A 360 -4.34 13.54 13.13
N MET A 361 -3.87 12.60 13.96
CA MET A 361 -3.16 12.92 15.20
C MET A 361 -1.83 13.65 14.93
N LEU A 362 -1.10 13.26 13.89
CA LEU A 362 0.11 13.96 13.46
C LEU A 362 -0.19 15.39 13.02
N SER A 363 -1.20 15.59 12.19
CA SER A 363 -1.53 16.90 11.62
C SER A 363 -1.90 17.95 12.67
N THR A 364 -2.40 17.52 13.84
CA THR A 364 -2.70 18.41 14.97
C THR A 364 -1.49 18.68 15.87
N ALA A 365 -0.45 17.86 15.79
CA ALA A 365 0.75 17.98 16.63
C ALA A 365 1.92 18.72 15.98
N VAL A 366 1.83 19.00 14.68
CA VAL A 366 2.92 19.54 13.87
C VAL A 366 2.55 20.92 13.33
N PRO A 367 3.47 21.92 13.37
CA PRO A 367 3.23 23.22 12.77
C PRO A 367 2.93 23.12 11.27
N PRO A 368 1.89 23.81 10.75
CA PRO A 368 1.52 23.76 9.34
C PRO A 368 2.66 24.09 8.37
N ALA A 369 3.53 25.02 8.74
CA ALA A 369 4.69 25.43 7.92
C ALA A 369 5.73 24.31 7.71
N ARG A 370 5.78 23.30 8.60
CA ARG A 370 6.73 22.17 8.51
C ARG A 370 6.06 20.84 8.24
N MET A 371 4.77 20.85 7.90
CA MET A 371 3.98 19.63 7.67
C MET A 371 4.63 18.70 6.65
N GLY A 372 5.13 19.23 5.53
CA GLY A 372 5.74 18.40 4.48
C GLY A 372 6.97 17.64 4.96
N VAL A 373 7.86 18.30 5.71
CA VAL A 373 9.06 17.66 6.27
C VAL A 373 8.68 16.55 7.27
N TYR A 374 7.75 16.84 8.18
CA TYR A 374 7.32 15.87 9.17
C TYR A 374 6.50 14.70 8.57
N MET A 375 5.80 14.92 7.44
CA MET A 375 5.23 13.81 6.67
C MET A 375 6.32 12.91 6.07
N GLY A 376 7.43 13.49 5.61
CA GLY A 376 8.62 12.73 5.20
C GLY A 376 9.22 11.91 6.33
N VAL A 377 9.37 12.50 7.54
CA VAL A 377 9.80 11.77 8.74
C VAL A 377 8.81 10.66 9.09
N PHE A 378 7.50 10.92 8.99
CA PHE A 378 6.47 9.93 9.27
C PHE A 378 6.52 8.73 8.30
N ASN A 379 6.92 8.97 7.06
CA ASN A 379 7.15 7.89 6.10
C ASN A 379 8.28 6.93 6.54
N LEU A 380 9.29 7.42 7.29
CA LEU A 380 10.30 6.54 7.87
C LEU A 380 9.69 5.55 8.87
N PHE A 381 8.64 5.96 9.61
CA PHE A 381 7.94 5.08 10.56
C PHE A 381 7.12 3.98 9.86
N ILE A 382 6.89 4.14 8.56
CA ILE A 382 6.25 3.15 7.70
C ILE A 382 7.29 2.19 7.14
N VAL A 383 8.36 2.72 6.60
CA VAL A 383 9.34 1.97 5.80
C VAL A 383 10.33 1.20 6.68
N ILE A 384 10.87 1.84 7.73
CA ILE A 384 11.89 1.21 8.58
C ILE A 384 11.38 -0.09 9.23
N PRO A 385 10.17 -0.15 9.83
CA PRO A 385 9.67 -1.39 10.42
C PRO A 385 9.50 -2.52 9.40
N GLN A 386 9.13 -2.22 8.16
CA GLN A 386 9.03 -3.21 7.09
C GLN A 386 10.40 -3.77 6.72
N ILE A 387 11.43 -2.93 6.66
CA ILE A 387 12.81 -3.38 6.45
C ILE A 387 13.27 -4.23 7.64
N VAL A 388 13.01 -3.79 8.87
CA VAL A 388 13.36 -4.56 10.09
C VAL A 388 12.67 -5.92 10.10
N MET A 389 11.38 -5.98 9.77
CA MET A 389 10.65 -7.24 9.63
C MET A 389 11.30 -8.13 8.57
N SER A 390 11.61 -7.58 7.39
CA SER A 390 12.23 -8.32 6.30
C SER A 390 13.62 -8.85 6.61
N LEU A 391 14.33 -8.25 7.58
CA LEU A 391 15.62 -8.72 8.03
C LEU A 391 15.54 -9.68 9.21
N ILE A 392 14.54 -9.54 10.10
CA ILE A 392 14.42 -10.35 11.32
C ILE A 392 13.68 -11.66 11.04
N VAL A 393 12.52 -11.60 10.37
CA VAL A 393 11.66 -12.77 10.19
C VAL A 393 12.37 -13.94 9.50
N PRO A 394 13.18 -13.75 8.43
CA PRO A 394 13.91 -14.86 7.83
C PRO A 394 14.80 -15.63 8.82
N ARG A 395 15.44 -14.91 9.76
CA ARG A 395 16.34 -15.50 10.74
C ARG A 395 15.66 -16.34 11.80
N ILE A 396 14.41 -15.97 12.14
CA ILE A 396 13.63 -16.64 13.18
C ILE A 396 12.61 -17.63 12.61
N TYR A 397 12.39 -17.62 11.28
CA TYR A 397 11.31 -18.36 10.64
C TYR A 397 11.35 -19.86 10.94
N ASN A 398 12.49 -20.50 10.69
CA ASN A 398 12.62 -21.94 10.91
C ASN A 398 12.76 -22.30 12.39
N ASN A 399 13.53 -21.52 13.16
CA ASN A 399 13.90 -21.88 14.54
C ASN A 399 12.82 -21.50 15.56
N LEU A 400 12.28 -20.28 15.47
CA LEU A 400 11.32 -19.75 16.45
C LEU A 400 9.88 -19.90 15.97
N LEU A 401 9.63 -19.67 14.67
CA LEU A 401 8.30 -19.81 14.08
C LEU A 401 8.01 -21.21 13.56
N GLY A 402 8.97 -22.16 13.68
CA GLY A 402 8.80 -23.56 13.33
C GLY A 402 8.61 -23.84 11.84
N GLY A 403 8.97 -22.89 10.95
CA GLY A 403 8.74 -23.00 9.51
C GLY A 403 7.25 -22.98 9.12
N ASP A 404 6.38 -22.49 10.00
CA ASP A 404 4.94 -22.46 9.79
C ASP A 404 4.49 -21.03 9.43
N PRO A 405 3.92 -20.81 8.23
CA PRO A 405 3.46 -19.48 7.80
C PRO A 405 2.37 -18.89 8.69
N ARG A 406 1.55 -19.72 9.39
CA ARG A 406 0.57 -19.24 10.37
C ARG A 406 1.25 -18.49 11.51
N ASN A 407 2.38 -19.01 12.00
CA ASN A 407 3.10 -18.40 13.11
C ASN A 407 3.68 -17.02 12.72
N ALA A 408 4.06 -16.82 11.45
CA ALA A 408 4.44 -15.51 10.94
C ALA A 408 3.23 -14.55 10.91
N VAL A 409 2.04 -15.02 10.51
CA VAL A 409 0.80 -14.22 10.57
C VAL A 409 0.44 -13.86 12.02
N VAL A 410 0.55 -14.82 12.94
CA VAL A 410 0.33 -14.61 14.39
C VAL A 410 1.31 -13.61 14.98
N LEU A 411 2.59 -13.65 14.59
CA LEU A 411 3.59 -12.64 14.97
C LEU A 411 3.13 -11.24 14.55
N GLY A 412 2.59 -11.09 13.34
CA GLY A 412 1.94 -9.86 12.90
C GLY A 412 0.76 -9.46 13.81
N GLY A 413 -0.10 -10.42 14.16
CA GLY A 413 -1.22 -10.20 15.08
C GLY A 413 -0.77 -9.71 16.46
N ILE A 414 0.24 -10.36 17.05
CA ILE A 414 0.84 -9.94 18.34
C ILE A 414 1.41 -8.53 18.23
N SER A 415 2.09 -8.21 17.13
CA SER A 415 2.64 -6.88 16.88
C SER A 415 1.53 -5.81 16.83
N LEU A 416 0.37 -6.09 16.20
CA LEU A 416 -0.78 -5.19 16.22
C LEU A 416 -1.36 -5.00 17.63
N LEU A 417 -1.41 -6.05 18.46
CA LEU A 417 -1.84 -5.92 19.86
C LEU A 417 -0.88 -5.05 20.67
N ILE A 418 0.42 -5.19 20.46
CA ILE A 418 1.43 -4.30 21.07
C ILE A 418 1.24 -2.87 20.57
N ALA A 419 1.02 -2.68 19.28
CA ALA A 419 0.71 -1.37 18.71
C ALA A 419 -0.53 -0.75 19.41
N ALA A 420 -1.61 -1.52 19.56
CA ALA A 420 -2.83 -1.08 20.25
C ALA A 420 -2.54 -0.64 21.70
N ALA A 421 -1.75 -1.41 22.44
CA ALA A 421 -1.36 -1.06 23.81
C ALA A 421 -0.53 0.24 23.86
N THR A 422 0.37 0.45 22.89
CA THR A 422 1.20 1.66 22.85
C THR A 422 0.43 2.93 22.48
N VAL A 423 -0.76 2.80 21.84
CA VAL A 423 -1.65 3.96 21.58
C VAL A 423 -2.06 4.66 22.88
N ILE A 424 -2.16 3.94 23.99
CA ILE A 424 -2.54 4.52 25.31
C ILE A 424 -1.60 5.66 25.68
N GLY A 425 -0.30 5.53 25.38
CA GLY A 425 0.72 6.53 25.66
C GLY A 425 0.73 7.75 24.75
N VAL A 426 -0.01 7.73 23.62
CA VAL A 426 -0.02 8.84 22.67
C VAL A 426 -0.81 10.02 23.24
N ARG A 427 -0.20 11.21 23.21
CA ARG A 427 -0.87 12.47 23.56
C ARG A 427 -1.64 12.97 22.34
N ASP A 428 -2.96 12.91 22.38
CA ASP A 428 -3.84 13.47 21.35
C ASP A 428 -4.18 14.92 21.75
N ILE A 429 -3.66 15.88 21.00
CA ILE A 429 -3.86 17.31 21.26
C ILE A 429 -5.17 17.69 20.55
N HIS A 430 -6.26 17.77 21.31
CA HIS A 430 -7.48 18.40 20.81
C HIS A 430 -7.29 19.93 20.86
N HIS A 431 -7.23 20.58 19.72
CA HIS A 431 -7.63 21.98 19.66
C HIS A 431 -9.16 21.99 19.69
N GLU A 432 -9.74 22.33 20.83
CA GLU A 432 -11.17 22.70 20.90
C GLU A 432 -11.37 23.88 19.96
N THR A 433 -12.03 23.66 18.82
CA THR A 433 -12.56 24.72 17.95
C THR A 433 -14.05 24.84 18.16
#